data_75f7d0b9f2e81d2391519c199d7ceb76
#
_entry.id   75f7d0b9f2e81d2391519c199d7ceb76
#
_cell.length_a   1.000
_cell.length_b   1.000
_cell.length_c   1.000
_cell.angle_alpha   90.00
_cell.angle_beta   90.00
_cell.angle_gamma   90.00
#
_symmetry.space_group_name_H-M   'P 1'
#
loop_
_entity.id
_entity.type
_entity.pdbx_description
1 polymer ?
#
loop_
_entity_poly.entity_id
_entity_poly.type
_entity_poly.pdbx_seq_one_letter_code
_entity_poly.pdbx_strand_id
1 'polypeptide(L)'
;VQGTLGHTNYTFIGDEFNFSFTPEQLFSNRIVQNLTGTAEGGPNWVEFLTGCGVEDGLHDPRECDVQLWDFAYAGANTINEAGFTPLHHNHTVSLERQIEQFVSYGNPALESIHLNKKKALVAVWIGINDINDLVSTQGKNATFAPSYEKIQDRIFKSVEKIYDLGYKDFLFVNLPPLDRGPGTPKVNASMVSSFNEIHSAHANAFQNQHKDVKVLQFDVNSVLNSVLDHYQDYGFKNVTDYCPGYNQPDILINPGKYGCTELDTFFWYNSGHLTSRTHEIMTKVLRKWLVKQ
;
A
#
# COMPACT_ATOMS: atom_id res chain seq x y z
N VAL A 1 -2.62 -0.63 2.60
CA VAL A 1 -1.54 -0.90 1.67
C VAL A 1 -0.86 -2.14 2.09
N GLN A 2 -0.71 -2.94 1.15
CA GLN A 2 0.14 -4.09 1.28
C GLN A 2 1.54 -3.59 1.10
N GLY A 3 2.27 -3.51 2.22
CA GLY A 3 3.69 -3.29 2.18
C GLY A 3 4.26 -4.32 1.26
N THR A 4 4.87 -3.89 0.22
CA THR A 4 5.48 -4.78 -0.71
C THR A 4 6.74 -5.27 -0.10
N LEU A 5 6.66 -6.45 0.35
CA LEU A 5 7.85 -7.23 0.52
C LEU A 5 8.41 -7.68 -0.86
N GLY A 6 8.15 -6.94 -1.93
CA GLY A 6 8.80 -7.13 -3.22
C GLY A 6 10.29 -6.89 -3.19
N HIS A 7 10.78 -6.18 -2.18
CA HIS A 7 12.21 -6.05 -1.95
C HIS A 7 12.78 -7.28 -1.27
N THR A 8 13.93 -7.72 -1.69
CA THR A 8 14.54 -8.97 -1.24
C THR A 8 15.16 -8.91 0.14
N ASN A 9 15.42 -7.74 0.67
CA ASN A 9 16.12 -7.59 1.95
C ASN A 9 15.55 -6.43 2.76
N TYR A 10 14.76 -6.76 3.78
CA TYR A 10 14.10 -5.79 4.67
C TYR A 10 14.84 -5.54 5.96
N THR A 11 15.94 -6.23 6.19
CA THR A 11 16.68 -6.09 7.42
C THR A 11 17.14 -4.67 7.66
N PHE A 12 17.42 -3.92 6.59
CA PHE A 12 17.80 -2.50 6.70
C PHE A 12 16.60 -1.55 6.92
N ILE A 13 15.36 -1.98 6.63
CA ILE A 13 14.17 -1.17 6.87
C ILE A 13 13.66 -1.35 8.30
N GLY A 14 13.91 -2.51 8.90
CA GLY A 14 13.51 -2.84 10.26
C GLY A 14 14.52 -2.41 11.34
N ASP A 15 14.37 -2.98 12.51
CA ASP A 15 15.17 -2.70 13.69
C ASP A 15 16.56 -3.35 13.66
N GLU A 16 16.78 -4.36 12.83
CA GLU A 16 18.05 -5.09 12.72
C GLU A 16 19.22 -4.16 12.36
N PHE A 17 19.00 -3.17 11.51
CA PHE A 17 19.98 -2.12 11.20
C PHE A 17 19.66 -0.79 11.88
N ASN A 18 18.93 -0.84 13.00
CA ASN A 18 18.52 0.32 13.74
C ASN A 18 17.83 1.39 12.84
N PHE A 19 16.99 0.91 11.94
CA PHE A 19 16.27 1.71 10.95
C PHE A 19 17.18 2.55 10.03
N SER A 20 18.39 2.10 9.76
CA SER A 20 19.33 2.76 8.86
C SER A 20 19.73 1.84 7.70
N PHE A 21 20.26 2.43 6.62
CA PHE A 21 20.86 1.68 5.52
C PHE A 21 21.83 2.56 4.73
N THR A 22 22.81 1.94 4.11
CA THR A 22 23.74 2.60 3.20
C THR A 22 23.20 2.63 1.78
N PRO A 23 23.72 3.52 0.89
CA PRO A 23 23.38 3.48 -0.54
C PRO A 23 23.63 2.10 -1.16
N GLU A 24 24.73 1.44 -0.80
CA GLU A 24 25.07 0.10 -1.30
C GLU A 24 24.03 -0.94 -0.91
N GLN A 25 23.52 -0.89 0.34
CA GLN A 25 22.45 -1.77 0.81
C GLN A 25 21.16 -1.52 0.01
N LEU A 26 20.75 -0.25 -0.17
CA LEU A 26 19.58 0.08 -0.97
C LEU A 26 19.73 -0.42 -2.41
N PHE A 27 20.87 -0.15 -3.05
CA PHE A 27 21.11 -0.51 -4.45
C PHE A 27 21.39 -1.99 -4.68
N SER A 28 21.76 -2.75 -3.66
CA SER A 28 21.88 -4.21 -3.74
C SER A 28 20.52 -4.90 -3.61
N ASN A 29 19.50 -4.18 -3.16
CA ASN A 29 18.17 -4.72 -2.99
C ASN A 29 17.50 -4.94 -4.35
N ARG A 30 16.67 -5.98 -4.43
CA ARG A 30 16.00 -6.37 -5.67
C ARG A 30 14.51 -6.52 -5.43
N ILE A 31 13.74 -6.11 -6.40
CA ILE A 31 12.30 -6.38 -6.40
C ILE A 31 12.12 -7.83 -6.84
N VAL A 32 11.37 -8.59 -6.08
CA VAL A 32 11.03 -9.97 -6.40
C VAL A 32 9.53 -10.18 -6.32
N GLN A 33 9.06 -10.96 -7.26
CA GLN A 33 7.75 -11.53 -7.22
C GLN A 33 7.80 -12.80 -6.38
N ASN A 34 7.08 -12.88 -5.29
CA ASN A 34 6.96 -14.12 -4.55
C ASN A 34 5.69 -14.17 -3.70
N LEU A 35 5.19 -15.39 -3.48
CA LEU A 35 4.02 -15.66 -2.63
C LEU A 35 4.28 -15.44 -1.13
N THR A 36 5.52 -15.44 -0.71
CA THR A 36 5.92 -15.35 0.69
C THR A 36 6.30 -13.94 1.11
N GLY A 37 6.73 -13.12 0.17
CA GLY A 37 7.15 -11.74 0.41
C GLY A 37 6.03 -10.71 0.28
N THR A 38 4.95 -11.07 -0.41
CA THR A 38 3.79 -10.21 -0.61
C THR A 38 2.53 -10.87 -0.05
N ALA A 39 1.51 -10.09 0.24
CA ALA A 39 0.24 -10.60 0.79
C ALA A 39 -0.86 -10.71 -0.26
N GLU A 40 -0.51 -10.80 -1.53
CA GLU A 40 -1.43 -10.84 -2.67
C GLU A 40 -1.28 -12.05 -3.58
N GLY A 41 -0.26 -12.86 -3.36
CA GLY A 41 0.02 -14.06 -4.16
C GLY A 41 0.59 -13.78 -5.54
N GLY A 42 1.33 -12.69 -5.70
CA GLY A 42 1.96 -12.27 -6.96
C GLY A 42 2.32 -10.79 -6.92
N PRO A 43 2.53 -10.14 -8.07
CA PRO A 43 2.79 -8.71 -8.13
C PRO A 43 1.64 -7.89 -7.55
N ASN A 44 1.99 -6.76 -6.96
CA ASN A 44 1.01 -5.81 -6.45
C ASN A 44 0.85 -4.59 -7.37
N TRP A 45 0.07 -3.62 -6.92
CA TRP A 45 -0.32 -2.48 -7.72
C TRP A 45 0.84 -1.57 -8.15
N VAL A 46 1.89 -1.38 -7.33
CA VAL A 46 3.03 -0.54 -7.70
C VAL A 46 3.92 -1.22 -8.72
N GLU A 47 4.07 -2.54 -8.63
CA GLU A 47 4.77 -3.36 -9.61
C GLU A 47 4.01 -3.34 -10.94
N PHE A 48 2.69 -3.56 -10.93
CA PHE A 48 1.87 -3.42 -12.13
C PHE A 48 1.88 -1.99 -12.68
N LEU A 49 1.92 -0.95 -11.83
CA LEU A 49 1.93 0.44 -12.28
C LEU A 49 3.21 0.79 -13.04
N THR A 50 4.35 0.37 -12.54
CA THR A 50 5.66 0.66 -13.11
C THR A 50 6.09 -0.35 -14.17
N GLY A 51 5.61 -1.58 -14.08
CA GLY A 51 6.13 -2.73 -14.82
C GLY A 51 7.38 -3.35 -14.18
N CYS A 52 7.92 -2.72 -13.14
CA CYS A 52 9.10 -3.19 -12.44
C CYS A 52 8.74 -4.28 -11.43
N GLY A 53 9.28 -5.48 -11.59
CA GLY A 53 8.99 -6.63 -10.71
C GLY A 53 7.76 -7.47 -11.11
N VAL A 54 7.17 -7.22 -12.28
CA VAL A 54 6.04 -8.03 -12.78
C VAL A 54 6.48 -9.35 -13.36
N GLU A 55 7.62 -9.38 -14.04
CA GLU A 55 8.19 -10.60 -14.60
C GLU A 55 8.90 -11.42 -13.52
N ASP A 56 8.99 -12.73 -13.73
CA ASP A 56 9.71 -13.61 -12.81
C ASP A 56 11.18 -13.26 -12.72
N GLY A 57 11.75 -13.34 -11.51
CA GLY A 57 13.17 -13.12 -11.26
C GLY A 57 13.46 -11.96 -10.32
N LEU A 58 14.73 -11.59 -10.24
CA LEU A 58 15.22 -10.49 -9.43
C LEU A 58 15.39 -9.25 -10.30
N HIS A 59 14.70 -8.17 -9.97
CA HIS A 59 14.71 -6.93 -10.73
C HIS A 59 15.50 -5.83 -10.00
N ASP A 60 16.49 -5.25 -10.68
CA ASP A 60 17.12 -4.03 -10.22
C ASP A 60 16.21 -2.84 -10.56
N PRO A 61 15.76 -2.06 -9.59
CA PRO A 61 14.90 -0.90 -9.85
C PRO A 61 15.49 0.08 -10.86
N ARG A 62 16.84 0.16 -10.94
CA ARG A 62 17.55 1.08 -11.85
C ARG A 62 17.50 0.62 -13.32
N GLU A 63 17.24 -0.65 -13.56
CA GLU A 63 17.15 -1.26 -14.91
C GLU A 63 15.73 -1.23 -15.47
N CYS A 64 14.73 -0.86 -14.64
CA CYS A 64 13.35 -0.74 -15.08
C CYS A 64 13.12 0.56 -15.84
N ASP A 65 12.28 0.54 -16.87
CA ASP A 65 11.89 1.74 -17.65
C ASP A 65 11.27 2.81 -16.76
N VAL A 66 10.43 2.38 -15.81
CA VAL A 66 9.91 3.20 -14.71
C VAL A 66 10.44 2.60 -13.41
N GLN A 67 11.36 3.30 -12.78
CA GLN A 67 11.96 2.84 -11.53
C GLN A 67 10.93 2.75 -10.42
N LEU A 68 10.96 1.68 -9.63
CA LEU A 68 10.15 1.48 -8.44
C LEU A 68 11.03 1.46 -7.19
N TRP A 69 10.84 2.44 -6.34
CA TRP A 69 11.48 2.53 -5.03
C TRP A 69 10.42 2.44 -3.94
N ASP A 70 10.21 1.24 -3.43
CA ASP A 70 9.13 0.96 -2.48
C ASP A 70 9.67 0.85 -1.06
N PHE A 71 9.30 1.82 -0.23
CA PHE A 71 9.66 1.91 1.18
C PHE A 71 8.52 1.46 2.11
N ALA A 72 7.43 0.94 1.55
CA ALA A 72 6.30 0.48 2.34
C ALA A 72 6.66 -0.78 3.14
N TYR A 73 6.12 -0.89 4.33
CA TYR A 73 6.29 -2.04 5.23
C TYR A 73 4.96 -2.70 5.54
N ALA A 74 4.89 -4.03 5.44
CA ALA A 74 3.69 -4.80 5.70
C ALA A 74 3.20 -4.62 7.16
N GLY A 75 1.89 -4.46 7.33
CA GLY A 75 1.30 -4.25 8.65
C GLY A 75 1.45 -2.83 9.21
N ALA A 76 1.96 -1.88 8.41
CA ALA A 76 2.20 -0.53 8.90
C ALA A 76 0.91 0.20 9.31
N ASN A 77 0.96 0.83 10.47
CA ASN A 77 0.10 1.93 10.88
C ASN A 77 0.77 3.26 10.52
N THR A 78 0.01 4.33 10.56
CA THR A 78 0.54 5.68 10.32
C THR A 78 1.44 6.14 11.46
N ILE A 79 0.95 5.98 12.70
CA ILE A 79 1.51 6.60 13.89
C ILE A 79 2.26 5.56 14.72
N ASN A 80 3.47 5.92 15.16
CA ASN A 80 4.23 5.17 16.15
C ASN A 80 4.21 5.91 17.50
N GLU A 81 3.06 5.93 18.16
CA GLU A 81 2.87 6.59 19.44
C GLU A 81 2.24 5.62 20.45
N ALA A 82 2.94 5.39 21.56
CA ALA A 82 2.47 4.50 22.60
C ALA A 82 1.09 4.96 23.13
N GLY A 83 0.14 4.02 23.20
CA GLY A 83 -1.21 4.27 23.69
C GLY A 83 -2.20 4.81 22.67
N PHE A 84 -1.79 5.07 21.42
CA PHE A 84 -2.73 5.44 20.34
C PHE A 84 -3.33 4.20 19.68
N THR A 85 -2.52 3.44 18.95
CA THR A 85 -2.83 2.08 18.51
C THR A 85 -1.61 1.20 18.77
N PRO A 86 -1.79 -0.08 19.12
CA PRO A 86 -0.65 -0.99 19.15
C PRO A 86 -0.09 -1.12 17.74
N LEU A 87 1.21 -1.34 17.64
CA LEU A 87 1.79 -1.79 16.38
C LEU A 87 1.15 -3.13 15.99
N HIS A 88 0.84 -3.29 14.71
CA HIS A 88 0.26 -4.53 14.20
C HIS A 88 1.14 -5.76 14.49
N HIS A 89 2.46 -5.56 14.39
CA HIS A 89 3.49 -6.49 14.84
C HIS A 89 4.60 -5.70 15.53
N ASN A 90 5.31 -6.31 16.46
CA ASN A 90 6.41 -5.67 17.22
C ASN A 90 7.53 -5.12 16.32
N HIS A 91 7.71 -5.70 15.12
CA HIS A 91 8.71 -5.30 14.13
C HIS A 91 8.16 -4.39 13.05
N THR A 92 6.90 -3.97 13.14
CA THR A 92 6.28 -3.10 12.13
C THR A 92 6.91 -1.72 12.14
N VAL A 93 7.22 -1.22 10.94
CA VAL A 93 7.73 0.13 10.73
C VAL A 93 6.56 1.03 10.29
N SER A 94 6.18 2.00 11.14
CA SER A 94 5.10 2.94 10.82
C SER A 94 5.43 3.83 9.63
N LEU A 95 4.40 4.41 8.99
CA LEU A 95 4.59 5.38 7.90
C LEU A 95 5.54 6.53 8.32
N GLU A 96 5.39 7.06 9.51
CA GLU A 96 6.27 8.13 10.02
C GLU A 96 7.74 7.71 10.02
N ARG A 97 8.03 6.49 10.48
CA ARG A 97 9.38 5.94 10.50
C ARG A 97 9.89 5.62 9.10
N GLN A 98 9.06 5.10 8.21
CA GLN A 98 9.42 4.87 6.80
C GLN A 98 9.82 6.17 6.12
N ILE A 99 9.07 7.26 6.36
CA ILE A 99 9.41 8.58 5.80
C ILE A 99 10.68 9.16 6.44
N GLU A 100 10.88 8.98 7.74
CA GLU A 100 12.14 9.38 8.40
C GLU A 100 13.35 8.64 7.83
N GLN A 101 13.23 7.34 7.57
CA GLN A 101 14.26 6.54 6.90
C GLN A 101 14.48 7.02 5.46
N PHE A 102 13.42 7.31 4.73
CA PHE A 102 13.52 7.85 3.38
C PHE A 102 14.25 9.19 3.37
N VAL A 103 13.90 10.12 4.25
CA VAL A 103 14.53 11.43 4.36
C VAL A 103 16.01 11.29 4.70
N SER A 104 16.34 10.41 5.65
CA SER A 104 17.70 10.30 6.20
C SER A 104 18.63 9.46 5.33
N TYR A 105 18.12 8.44 4.67
CA TYR A 105 18.94 7.45 3.97
C TYR A 105 18.52 7.23 2.52
N GLY A 106 17.22 7.10 2.24
CA GLY A 106 16.70 6.81 0.91
C GLY A 106 16.94 7.96 -0.06
N ASN A 107 16.49 9.16 0.28
CA ASN A 107 16.65 10.33 -0.59
C ASN A 107 18.12 10.66 -0.90
N PRO A 108 19.06 10.69 0.07
CA PRO A 108 20.48 10.89 -0.23
C PRO A 108 21.04 9.81 -1.16
N ALA A 109 20.65 8.55 -0.98
CA ALA A 109 21.08 7.49 -1.87
C ALA A 109 20.55 7.70 -3.30
N LEU A 110 19.26 8.03 -3.46
CA LEU A 110 18.66 8.30 -4.77
C LEU A 110 19.24 9.55 -5.44
N GLU A 111 19.61 10.58 -4.67
CA GLU A 111 20.34 11.74 -5.19
C GLU A 111 21.72 11.37 -5.74
N SER A 112 22.41 10.41 -5.11
CA SER A 112 23.73 9.96 -5.59
C SER A 112 23.69 9.31 -6.98
N ILE A 113 22.54 8.79 -7.39
CA ILE A 113 22.29 8.25 -8.74
C ILE A 113 21.55 9.26 -9.63
N HIS A 114 21.46 10.51 -9.23
CA HIS A 114 20.82 11.59 -9.98
C HIS A 114 19.33 11.36 -10.29
N LEU A 115 18.57 10.76 -9.36
CA LEU A 115 17.12 10.63 -9.49
C LEU A 115 16.49 12.01 -9.77
N ASN A 116 15.70 12.10 -10.83
CA ASN A 116 15.02 13.33 -11.19
C ASN A 116 13.70 13.47 -10.40
N LYS A 117 13.72 14.21 -9.30
CA LYS A 117 12.56 14.44 -8.44
C LYS A 117 11.36 15.07 -9.16
N LYS A 118 11.59 15.85 -10.22
CA LYS A 118 10.52 16.46 -11.04
C LYS A 118 9.78 15.47 -11.91
N LYS A 119 10.31 14.25 -12.05
CA LYS A 119 9.68 13.14 -12.78
C LYS A 119 9.28 11.99 -11.85
N ALA A 120 9.40 12.18 -10.56
CA ALA A 120 9.08 11.19 -9.57
C ALA A 120 7.67 11.41 -9.02
N LEU A 121 6.86 10.37 -9.03
CA LEU A 121 5.55 10.33 -8.38
C LEU A 121 5.70 9.68 -7.00
N VAL A 122 5.38 10.43 -5.95
CA VAL A 122 5.30 9.91 -4.58
C VAL A 122 3.91 9.36 -4.35
N ALA A 123 3.81 8.06 -4.15
CA ALA A 123 2.52 7.40 -3.91
C ALA A 123 2.36 7.02 -2.43
N VAL A 124 1.24 7.39 -1.83
CA VAL A 124 0.89 7.11 -0.44
C VAL A 124 -0.44 6.38 -0.38
N TRP A 125 -0.40 5.14 0.12
CA TRP A 125 -1.59 4.34 0.39
C TRP A 125 -1.46 3.70 1.77
N ILE A 126 -2.13 4.24 2.77
CA ILE A 126 -2.02 3.88 4.20
C ILE A 126 -3.38 4.02 4.88
N GLY A 127 -3.55 3.45 6.06
CA GLY A 127 -4.73 3.64 6.92
C GLY A 127 -5.55 2.36 7.14
N ILE A 128 -5.30 1.29 6.38
CA ILE A 128 -6.03 0.01 6.54
C ILE A 128 -5.82 -0.57 7.94
N ASN A 129 -4.58 -0.62 8.39
CA ASN A 129 -4.27 -1.13 9.73
C ASN A 129 -4.76 -0.16 10.81
N ASP A 130 -4.60 1.15 10.59
CA ASP A 130 -5.07 2.18 11.53
C ASP A 130 -6.55 2.03 11.86
N ILE A 131 -7.41 1.95 10.83
CA ILE A 131 -8.87 1.84 11.03
C ILE A 131 -9.26 0.51 11.70
N ASN A 132 -8.64 -0.60 11.29
CA ASN A 132 -8.91 -1.92 11.86
C ASN A 132 -8.48 -2.02 13.33
N ASP A 133 -7.31 -1.46 13.66
CA ASP A 133 -6.76 -1.51 15.02
C ASP A 133 -7.50 -0.57 15.97
N LEU A 134 -7.94 0.61 15.50
CA LEU A 134 -8.83 1.49 16.25
C LEU A 134 -10.14 0.79 16.63
N VAL A 135 -10.79 0.14 15.66
CA VAL A 135 -12.04 -0.61 15.95
C VAL A 135 -11.79 -1.78 16.88
N SER A 136 -10.65 -2.47 16.74
CA SER A 136 -10.29 -3.58 17.64
C SER A 136 -10.01 -3.13 19.07
N THR A 137 -9.43 -1.93 19.23
CA THR A 137 -9.01 -1.39 20.53
C THR A 137 -10.15 -0.66 21.24
N GLN A 138 -10.95 0.14 20.52
CA GLN A 138 -11.96 1.03 21.08
C GLN A 138 -13.39 0.48 20.96
N GLY A 139 -13.58 -0.58 20.15
CA GLY A 139 -14.89 -1.18 19.87
C GLY A 139 -15.68 -0.44 18.79
N LYS A 140 -16.62 -1.15 18.17
CA LYS A 140 -17.39 -0.68 16.99
C LYS A 140 -18.29 0.55 17.26
N ASN A 141 -18.58 0.86 18.50
CA ASN A 141 -19.49 1.95 18.89
C ASN A 141 -18.75 3.24 19.26
N ALA A 142 -17.42 3.27 19.17
CA ALA A 142 -16.64 4.47 19.45
C ALA A 142 -16.82 5.54 18.36
N THR A 143 -16.57 6.79 18.72
CA THR A 143 -16.52 7.90 17.77
C THR A 143 -15.10 8.02 17.22
N PHE A 144 -14.89 7.68 15.95
CA PHE A 144 -13.56 7.58 15.34
C PHE A 144 -13.08 8.85 14.66
N ALA A 145 -13.95 9.81 14.34
CA ALA A 145 -13.57 11.01 13.60
C ALA A 145 -12.35 11.76 14.18
N PRO A 146 -12.25 12.00 15.52
CA PRO A 146 -11.06 12.64 16.10
C PRO A 146 -9.78 11.82 15.90
N SER A 147 -9.88 10.49 15.92
CA SER A 147 -8.74 9.61 15.68
C SER A 147 -8.34 9.62 14.19
N TYR A 148 -9.31 9.67 13.29
CA TYR A 148 -9.07 9.78 11.85
C TYR A 148 -8.39 11.11 11.50
N GLU A 149 -8.86 12.22 12.09
CA GLU A 149 -8.22 13.54 11.96
C GLU A 149 -6.75 13.48 12.41
N LYS A 150 -6.49 12.90 13.58
CA LYS A 150 -5.12 12.74 14.09
C LYS A 150 -4.25 11.91 13.12
N ILE A 151 -4.78 10.83 12.57
CA ILE A 151 -4.06 9.98 11.59
C ILE A 151 -3.74 10.80 10.35
N GLN A 152 -4.71 11.52 9.79
CA GLN A 152 -4.50 12.32 8.59
C GLN A 152 -3.53 13.47 8.83
N ASP A 153 -3.62 14.17 9.95
CA ASP A 153 -2.62 15.17 10.36
C ASP A 153 -1.18 14.60 10.32
N ARG A 154 -1.00 13.38 10.81
CA ARG A 154 0.32 12.74 10.87
C ARG A 154 0.78 12.26 9.49
N ILE A 155 -0.12 11.77 8.63
CA ILE A 155 0.19 11.43 7.24
C ILE A 155 0.72 12.68 6.53
N PHE A 156 -0.04 13.78 6.56
CA PHE A 156 0.32 14.97 5.80
C PHE A 156 1.54 15.72 6.38
N LYS A 157 1.72 15.74 7.70
CA LYS A 157 2.97 16.21 8.32
C LYS A 157 4.20 15.38 7.91
N SER A 158 4.01 14.09 7.67
CA SER A 158 5.10 13.24 7.20
C SER A 158 5.37 13.45 5.71
N VAL A 159 4.32 13.63 4.90
CA VAL A 159 4.43 13.97 3.46
C VAL A 159 5.09 15.33 3.26
N GLU A 160 4.86 16.30 4.15
CA GLU A 160 5.52 17.61 4.14
C GLU A 160 7.05 17.47 4.10
N LYS A 161 7.61 16.51 4.85
CA LYS A 161 9.05 16.24 4.82
C LYS A 161 9.56 15.83 3.44
N ILE A 162 8.73 15.11 2.67
CA ILE A 162 9.06 14.69 1.29
C ILE A 162 8.94 15.90 0.34
N TYR A 163 7.92 16.73 0.52
CA TYR A 163 7.78 18.00 -0.21
C TYR A 163 9.01 18.91 -0.02
N ASP A 164 9.49 19.04 1.21
CA ASP A 164 10.68 19.85 1.55
C ASP A 164 11.96 19.34 0.86
N LEU A 165 12.03 18.06 0.52
CA LEU A 165 13.11 17.48 -0.29
C LEU A 165 13.01 17.85 -1.78
N GLY A 166 11.92 18.49 -2.22
CA GLY A 166 11.71 18.96 -3.59
C GLY A 166 10.90 18.03 -4.49
N TYR A 167 10.23 17.01 -3.95
CA TYR A 167 9.23 16.24 -4.68
C TYR A 167 7.95 17.06 -4.81
N LYS A 168 7.28 16.98 -5.98
CA LYS A 168 6.12 17.84 -6.29
C LYS A 168 4.88 17.10 -6.77
N ASP A 169 5.01 15.87 -7.22
CA ASP A 169 3.89 15.07 -7.70
C ASP A 169 3.54 14.00 -6.66
N PHE A 170 2.33 14.06 -6.11
CA PHE A 170 1.85 13.17 -5.06
C PHE A 170 0.57 12.46 -5.50
N LEU A 171 0.53 11.14 -5.30
CA LEU A 171 -0.64 10.30 -5.47
C LEU A 171 -1.11 9.80 -4.11
N PHE A 172 -2.29 10.20 -3.69
CA PHE A 172 -2.97 9.68 -2.53
C PHE A 172 -4.06 8.70 -2.95
N VAL A 173 -4.09 7.55 -2.30
CA VAL A 173 -5.08 6.50 -2.56
C VAL A 173 -5.92 6.32 -1.30
N ASN A 174 -7.24 6.38 -1.43
CA ASN A 174 -8.15 6.22 -0.31
C ASN A 174 -8.29 4.73 0.11
N LEU A 175 -9.01 4.45 1.20
CA LEU A 175 -9.21 3.08 1.67
C LEU A 175 -10.07 2.27 0.69
N PRO A 176 -9.71 0.99 0.44
CA PRO A 176 -10.55 0.06 -0.32
C PRO A 176 -11.84 -0.28 0.45
N PRO A 177 -12.80 -1.03 -0.14
CA PRO A 177 -14.06 -1.41 0.51
C PRO A 177 -13.86 -2.47 1.60
N LEU A 178 -13.25 -2.09 2.72
CA LEU A 178 -12.92 -2.96 3.84
C LEU A 178 -14.15 -3.57 4.51
N ASP A 179 -15.29 -2.90 4.42
CA ASP A 179 -16.60 -3.35 4.90
C ASP A 179 -17.16 -4.53 4.10
N ARG A 180 -16.59 -4.80 2.91
CA ARG A 180 -16.96 -5.93 2.04
C ARG A 180 -15.94 -7.06 2.06
N GLY A 181 -14.99 -7.03 2.99
CA GLY A 181 -13.96 -8.06 3.14
C GLY A 181 -14.54 -9.43 3.56
N PRO A 182 -13.76 -10.51 3.41
CA PRO A 182 -14.18 -11.86 3.76
C PRO A 182 -14.57 -12.02 5.24
N GLY A 183 -15.59 -12.82 5.50
CA GLY A 183 -16.05 -13.09 6.85
C GLY A 183 -16.85 -11.93 7.46
N THR A 184 -16.55 -11.61 8.73
CA THR A 184 -17.20 -10.48 9.43
C THR A 184 -16.22 -9.32 9.52
N PRO A 185 -16.34 -8.29 8.65
CA PRO A 185 -15.46 -7.13 8.68
C PRO A 185 -15.48 -6.43 10.04
N LYS A 186 -14.32 -5.95 10.48
CA LYS A 186 -14.19 -5.16 11.71
C LYS A 186 -14.83 -3.78 11.54
N VAL A 187 -14.66 -3.19 10.36
CA VAL A 187 -15.16 -1.86 9.97
C VAL A 187 -16.43 -1.97 9.14
N ASN A 188 -17.25 -0.93 9.17
CA ASN A 188 -18.44 -0.81 8.33
C ASN A 188 -18.27 0.30 7.28
N ALA A 189 -19.20 0.38 6.31
CA ALA A 189 -19.14 1.34 5.21
C ALA A 189 -19.04 2.80 5.68
N SER A 190 -19.75 3.18 6.75
CA SER A 190 -19.71 4.56 7.25
C SER A 190 -18.35 4.93 7.87
N MET A 191 -17.67 3.98 8.50
CA MET A 191 -16.31 4.18 9.01
C MET A 191 -15.33 4.41 7.88
N VAL A 192 -15.40 3.59 6.81
CA VAL A 192 -14.56 3.73 5.61
C VAL A 192 -14.83 5.06 4.92
N SER A 193 -16.11 5.42 4.72
CA SER A 193 -16.50 6.70 4.10
C SER A 193 -15.96 7.89 4.90
N SER A 194 -16.17 7.91 6.22
CA SER A 194 -15.68 8.98 7.09
C SER A 194 -14.17 9.14 7.03
N PHE A 195 -13.41 8.03 7.04
CA PHE A 195 -11.96 8.09 6.89
C PHE A 195 -11.56 8.66 5.53
N ASN A 196 -12.18 8.21 4.45
CA ASN A 196 -11.90 8.65 3.09
C ASN A 196 -12.26 10.13 2.86
N GLU A 197 -13.34 10.61 3.44
CA GLU A 197 -13.74 12.02 3.40
C GLU A 197 -12.70 12.92 4.09
N ILE A 198 -12.27 12.54 5.30
CA ILE A 198 -11.24 13.27 6.06
C ILE A 198 -9.91 13.23 5.29
N HIS A 199 -9.54 12.07 4.73
CA HIS A 199 -8.35 11.93 3.88
C HIS A 199 -8.37 12.91 2.69
N SER A 200 -9.48 12.96 1.98
CA SER A 200 -9.64 13.88 0.84
C SER A 200 -9.57 15.36 1.26
N ALA A 201 -10.15 15.71 2.41
CA ALA A 201 -10.08 17.06 2.95
C ALA A 201 -8.62 17.49 3.23
N HIS A 202 -7.83 16.61 3.85
CA HIS A 202 -6.41 16.87 4.11
C HIS A 202 -5.58 16.94 2.82
N ALA A 203 -5.84 16.08 1.83
CA ALA A 203 -5.18 16.15 0.54
C ALA A 203 -5.47 17.48 -0.19
N ASN A 204 -6.70 17.95 -0.15
CA ASN A 204 -7.08 19.25 -0.69
C ASN A 204 -6.43 20.42 0.08
N ALA A 205 -6.32 20.33 1.40
CA ALA A 205 -5.63 21.31 2.22
C ALA A 205 -4.15 21.39 1.85
N PHE A 206 -3.47 20.26 1.69
CA PHE A 206 -2.08 20.17 1.25
C PHE A 206 -1.88 20.81 -0.14
N GLN A 207 -2.76 20.50 -1.12
CA GLN A 207 -2.74 21.14 -2.45
C GLN A 207 -2.93 22.67 -2.35
N ASN A 208 -3.81 23.12 -1.45
CA ASN A 208 -4.07 24.54 -1.28
C ASN A 208 -2.93 25.30 -0.61
N GLN A 209 -2.22 24.64 0.30
CA GLN A 209 -1.06 25.19 0.98
C GLN A 209 0.15 25.30 0.03
N HIS A 210 0.36 24.35 -0.87
CA HIS A 210 1.47 24.26 -1.78
C HIS A 210 1.01 24.39 -3.23
N LYS A 211 1.09 25.58 -3.80
CA LYS A 211 0.60 25.87 -5.17
C LYS A 211 1.46 25.29 -6.28
N ASP A 212 2.65 24.82 -5.95
CA ASP A 212 3.62 24.24 -6.88
C ASP A 212 3.64 22.70 -6.83
N VAL A 213 2.71 22.07 -6.09
CA VAL A 213 2.53 20.62 -6.09
C VAL A 213 1.37 20.20 -6.98
N LYS A 214 1.47 18.99 -7.50
CA LYS A 214 0.35 18.28 -8.13
C LYS A 214 -0.12 17.19 -7.18
N VAL A 215 -1.34 17.33 -6.69
CA VAL A 215 -2.01 16.33 -5.84
C VAL A 215 -3.00 15.54 -6.66
N LEU A 216 -2.78 14.25 -6.75
CA LEU A 216 -3.61 13.28 -7.43
C LEU A 216 -4.32 12.43 -6.36
N GLN A 217 -5.64 12.39 -6.37
CA GLN A 217 -6.44 11.59 -5.44
C GLN A 217 -7.14 10.48 -6.22
N PHE A 218 -6.74 9.24 -6.00
CA PHE A 218 -7.34 8.09 -6.67
C PHE A 218 -8.36 7.41 -5.75
N ASP A 219 -9.62 7.43 -6.18
CA ASP A 219 -10.72 6.79 -5.46
C ASP A 219 -10.76 5.28 -5.74
N VAL A 220 -9.87 4.55 -5.07
CA VAL A 220 -9.83 3.09 -5.18
C VAL A 220 -11.06 2.43 -4.57
N ASN A 221 -11.70 3.09 -3.60
CA ASN A 221 -12.93 2.58 -2.98
C ASN A 221 -14.02 2.38 -4.02
N SER A 222 -14.33 3.43 -4.78
CA SER A 222 -15.34 3.37 -5.86
C SER A 222 -14.96 2.37 -6.95
N VAL A 223 -13.68 2.34 -7.35
CA VAL A 223 -13.20 1.38 -8.37
C VAL A 223 -13.42 -0.06 -7.92
N LEU A 224 -12.99 -0.40 -6.71
CA LEU A 224 -13.09 -1.78 -6.21
C LEU A 224 -14.52 -2.18 -5.85
N ASN A 225 -15.36 -1.24 -5.40
CA ASN A 225 -16.79 -1.49 -5.26
C ASN A 225 -17.42 -1.85 -6.61
N SER A 226 -17.11 -1.10 -7.67
CA SER A 226 -17.60 -1.42 -9.02
C SER A 226 -17.12 -2.79 -9.51
N VAL A 227 -15.88 -3.17 -9.21
CA VAL A 227 -15.37 -4.51 -9.53
C VAL A 227 -16.12 -5.60 -8.76
N LEU A 228 -16.39 -5.39 -7.47
CA LEU A 228 -17.16 -6.33 -6.64
C LEU A 228 -18.61 -6.47 -7.12
N ASP A 229 -19.23 -5.39 -7.55
CA ASP A 229 -20.62 -5.39 -8.04
C ASP A 229 -20.77 -6.06 -9.42
N HIS A 230 -19.70 -6.04 -10.22
CA HIS A 230 -19.67 -6.61 -11.57
C HIS A 230 -18.57 -7.68 -11.70
N TYR A 231 -18.31 -8.42 -10.65
CA TYR A 231 -17.16 -9.31 -10.52
C TYR A 231 -17.02 -10.35 -11.65
N GLN A 232 -18.15 -10.80 -12.19
CA GLN A 232 -18.17 -11.78 -13.29
C GLN A 232 -17.55 -11.21 -14.58
N ASP A 233 -17.71 -9.90 -14.85
CA ASP A 233 -17.14 -9.23 -16.01
C ASP A 233 -15.61 -9.19 -15.94
N TYR A 234 -15.06 -9.33 -14.74
CA TYR A 234 -13.62 -9.37 -14.47
C TYR A 234 -13.06 -10.79 -14.32
N GLY A 235 -13.93 -11.82 -14.48
CA GLY A 235 -13.54 -13.22 -14.40
C GLY A 235 -13.44 -13.79 -12.97
N PHE A 236 -13.86 -13.04 -11.96
CA PHE A 236 -13.90 -13.55 -10.59
C PHE A 236 -15.03 -14.57 -10.41
N LYS A 237 -14.75 -15.61 -9.63
CA LYS A 237 -15.72 -16.64 -9.22
C LYS A 237 -16.11 -16.50 -7.75
N ASN A 238 -15.21 -15.92 -6.93
CA ASN A 238 -15.44 -15.73 -5.51
C ASN A 238 -15.00 -14.32 -5.08
N VAL A 239 -15.93 -13.56 -4.49
CA VAL A 239 -15.69 -12.19 -3.99
C VAL A 239 -16.05 -12.02 -2.52
N THR A 240 -16.51 -13.10 -1.86
CA THR A 240 -16.93 -13.10 -0.45
C THR A 240 -15.99 -13.86 0.46
N ASP A 241 -15.12 -14.67 -0.15
CA ASP A 241 -14.19 -15.54 0.56
C ASP A 241 -12.83 -15.56 -0.11
N TYR A 242 -11.89 -16.28 0.46
CA TYR A 242 -10.54 -16.50 -0.08
C TYR A 242 -10.19 -17.99 -0.05
N CYS A 243 -9.15 -18.37 -0.80
CA CYS A 243 -8.69 -19.75 -0.82
C CYS A 243 -8.07 -20.13 0.54
N PRO A 244 -8.54 -21.18 1.25
CA PRO A 244 -7.96 -21.61 2.52
C PRO A 244 -6.47 -21.97 2.43
N GLY A 245 -6.04 -22.42 1.26
CA GLY A 245 -4.64 -22.77 0.99
C GLY A 245 -3.79 -21.63 0.41
N TYR A 246 -4.24 -20.38 0.48
CA TYR A 246 -3.60 -19.22 -0.16
C TYR A 246 -2.09 -19.09 0.09
N ASN A 247 -1.60 -19.51 1.26
CA ASN A 247 -0.20 -19.39 1.68
C ASN A 247 0.62 -20.69 1.48
N GLN A 248 0.06 -21.69 0.80
CA GLN A 248 0.80 -22.92 0.52
C GLN A 248 1.78 -22.72 -0.63
N PRO A 249 3.00 -23.28 -0.54
CA PRO A 249 4.05 -23.01 -1.53
C PRO A 249 3.73 -23.50 -2.94
N ASP A 250 2.83 -24.47 -3.07
CA ASP A 250 2.40 -25.03 -4.36
C ASP A 250 0.99 -24.59 -4.80
N ILE A 251 0.45 -23.53 -4.17
CA ILE A 251 -0.95 -23.09 -4.40
C ILE A 251 -1.21 -22.69 -5.86
N LEU A 252 -0.25 -22.05 -6.52
CA LEU A 252 -0.39 -21.63 -7.92
C LEU A 252 -0.42 -22.80 -8.89
N ILE A 253 0.17 -23.94 -8.52
CA ILE A 253 0.29 -25.13 -9.35
C ILE A 253 -0.82 -26.14 -9.03
N ASN A 254 -1.16 -26.26 -7.75
CA ASN A 254 -2.07 -27.28 -7.23
C ASN A 254 -3.21 -26.71 -6.37
N PRO A 255 -3.98 -25.70 -6.83
CA PRO A 255 -5.03 -25.08 -6.01
C PRO A 255 -6.10 -26.09 -5.58
N GLY A 256 -6.43 -27.06 -6.44
CA GLY A 256 -7.40 -28.11 -6.16
C GLY A 256 -7.04 -29.00 -4.97
N LYS A 257 -5.75 -29.17 -4.64
CA LYS A 257 -5.29 -29.89 -3.44
C LYS A 257 -5.80 -29.28 -2.14
N TYR A 258 -6.08 -27.99 -2.16
CA TYR A 258 -6.55 -27.18 -1.03
C TYR A 258 -8.02 -26.82 -1.13
N GLY A 259 -8.77 -27.46 -2.05
CA GLY A 259 -10.18 -27.18 -2.26
C GLY A 259 -10.47 -25.85 -2.95
N CYS A 260 -9.48 -25.28 -3.63
CA CYS A 260 -9.60 -24.00 -4.31
C CYS A 260 -9.63 -24.16 -5.84
N THR A 261 -10.19 -23.17 -6.51
CA THR A 261 -9.88 -22.87 -7.91
C THR A 261 -8.61 -22.03 -7.99
N GLU A 262 -8.21 -21.61 -9.18
CA GLU A 262 -7.06 -20.73 -9.40
C GLU A 262 -7.21 -19.44 -8.57
N LEU A 263 -6.13 -18.95 -7.94
CA LEU A 263 -6.12 -17.77 -7.06
C LEU A 263 -6.59 -16.50 -7.78
N ASP A 264 -6.36 -16.38 -9.08
CA ASP A 264 -6.78 -15.24 -9.90
C ASP A 264 -8.32 -15.16 -10.10
N THR A 265 -9.05 -16.21 -9.70
CA THR A 265 -10.51 -16.21 -9.68
C THR A 265 -11.11 -15.72 -8.36
N PHE A 266 -10.28 -15.45 -7.36
CA PHE A 266 -10.68 -14.85 -6.09
C PHE A 266 -10.36 -13.35 -6.08
N PHE A 267 -11.29 -12.54 -5.55
CA PHE A 267 -11.03 -11.12 -5.34
C PHE A 267 -10.10 -10.90 -4.13
N TRP A 268 -10.29 -11.70 -3.07
CA TRP A 268 -9.53 -11.63 -1.83
C TRP A 268 -8.47 -12.72 -1.77
N TYR A 269 -7.26 -12.34 -1.39
CA TYR A 269 -6.15 -13.27 -1.17
C TYR A 269 -6.24 -13.96 0.19
N ASN A 270 -6.62 -13.19 1.22
CA ASN A 270 -6.88 -13.64 2.57
C ASN A 270 -7.93 -12.74 3.22
N SER A 271 -8.11 -12.83 4.54
CA SER A 271 -9.13 -12.08 5.28
C SER A 271 -8.99 -10.55 5.22
N GLY A 272 -7.87 -10.01 4.76
CA GLY A 272 -7.61 -8.55 4.76
C GLY A 272 -6.93 -8.02 3.49
N HIS A 273 -6.59 -8.88 2.53
CA HIS A 273 -5.80 -8.49 1.38
C HIS A 273 -6.45 -8.87 0.06
N LEU A 274 -6.21 -8.05 -0.95
CA LEU A 274 -6.63 -8.27 -2.33
C LEU A 274 -5.70 -9.29 -3.02
N THR A 275 -6.19 -10.03 -4.00
CA THR A 275 -5.32 -10.85 -4.85
C THR A 275 -4.49 -10.01 -5.80
N SER A 276 -3.40 -10.57 -6.30
CA SER A 276 -2.59 -9.96 -7.37
C SER A 276 -3.45 -9.62 -8.60
N ARG A 277 -4.42 -10.48 -8.95
CA ARG A 277 -5.38 -10.21 -10.02
C ARG A 277 -6.21 -8.95 -9.76
N THR A 278 -6.67 -8.75 -8.53
CA THR A 278 -7.41 -7.53 -8.14
C THR A 278 -6.54 -6.29 -8.24
N HIS A 279 -5.27 -6.38 -7.82
CA HIS A 279 -4.29 -5.31 -8.01
C HIS A 279 -4.05 -4.98 -9.49
N GLU A 280 -3.94 -5.99 -10.35
CA GLU A 280 -3.80 -5.79 -11.80
C GLU A 280 -4.98 -5.02 -12.39
N ILE A 281 -6.21 -5.44 -12.06
CA ILE A 281 -7.45 -4.81 -12.54
C ILE A 281 -7.51 -3.35 -12.08
N MET A 282 -7.30 -3.11 -10.79
CA MET A 282 -7.28 -1.77 -10.20
C MET A 282 -6.24 -0.88 -10.89
N THR A 283 -5.04 -1.41 -11.13
CA THR A 283 -3.94 -0.65 -11.73
C THR A 283 -4.21 -0.30 -13.20
N LYS A 284 -4.92 -1.15 -13.95
CA LYS A 284 -5.37 -0.81 -15.31
C LYS A 284 -6.29 0.42 -15.31
N VAL A 285 -7.14 0.55 -14.30
CA VAL A 285 -8.00 1.74 -14.12
C VAL A 285 -7.15 2.95 -13.72
N LEU A 286 -6.25 2.78 -12.74
CA LEU A 286 -5.35 3.84 -12.28
C LEU A 286 -4.50 4.39 -13.43
N ARG A 287 -3.89 3.53 -14.26
CA ARG A 287 -3.11 3.98 -15.43
C ARG A 287 -3.94 4.82 -16.40
N LYS A 288 -5.15 4.36 -16.74
CA LYS A 288 -6.05 5.11 -17.62
C LYS A 288 -6.47 6.45 -17.03
N TRP A 289 -6.60 6.51 -15.72
CA TRP A 289 -6.94 7.73 -15.01
C TRP A 289 -5.73 8.69 -14.97
N LEU A 290 -4.52 8.20 -14.64
CA LEU A 290 -3.29 9.01 -14.60
C LEU A 290 -2.98 9.68 -15.94
N VAL A 291 -3.21 9.02 -17.07
CA VAL A 291 -2.99 9.60 -18.42
C VAL A 291 -3.87 10.81 -18.70
N LYS A 292 -4.98 10.97 -17.95
CA LYS A 292 -5.92 12.09 -18.13
C LYS A 292 -5.64 13.26 -17.17
N GLN A 293 -4.69 13.13 -16.27
CA GLN A 293 -4.30 14.15 -15.30
C GLN A 293 -3.18 15.04 -15.87
#